data_a6caebb2c5fbb107faaf008db836e8dd
#
_entry.id   a6caebb2c5fbb107faaf008db836e8dd
#
_cell.length_a   1.000
_cell.length_b   1.000
_cell.length_c   1.000
_cell.angle_alpha   90.00
_cell.angle_beta   90.00
_cell.angle_gamma   90.00
#
_symmetry.space_group_name_H-M   'P 1'
#
loop_
_entity.id
_entity.type
_entity.pdbx_description
1 polymer ?
#
loop_
_entity_poly.entity_id
_entity_poly.type
_entity_poly.pdbx_seq_one_letter_code
_entity_poly.pdbx_strand_id
1 'polypeptide(L)'
;MPGYGMIPQLKMKKESMIDRRLVIFILSFCILAILLPEEVMSARSRRYKPPGEKYRSAMVMDVDTGQILYMENADRPVPPASVAKVLSLYLVYEALGEGRVHLQDKISVSKKAWRTKGSRMFLEPGSEVTLGELIKGVCVVSANDASVALAEHIAGDTDKFVGRMNATARQLGMIHSRFRNPHGLPAKGQMTTARDIAILSRHYLRRFPQSLQLHSTHSYTYHNITQHNSNLLLKRYPGTDGIKTGFVNASGYNIAATALQGNTRLIAVVLGSRTPGIRLRETVRLLDEGFRKIQRENAKG
;
A
#
# COMPACT_ATOMS: atom_id res chain seq x y z
N MET A 1 -20.04 61.62 71.56
CA MET A 1 -19.63 60.35 72.23
C MET A 1 -20.30 59.22 71.49
N PRO A 2 -19.58 58.19 71.02
CA PRO A 2 -20.03 57.24 70.03
C PRO A 2 -20.59 55.97 70.63
N GLY A 3 -21.63 55.44 69.96
CA GLY A 3 -22.28 54.20 70.31
C GLY A 3 -21.56 53.00 69.60
N TYR A 4 -21.25 52.00 70.39
CA TYR A 4 -20.73 50.73 69.95
C TYR A 4 -21.75 49.88 69.25
N GLY A 5 -21.59 49.56 67.97
CA GLY A 5 -22.41 48.62 67.24
C GLY A 5 -21.95 47.20 67.46
N MET A 6 -22.89 46.32 67.73
CA MET A 6 -22.74 44.89 67.99
C MET A 6 -22.48 44.16 66.69
N ILE A 7 -21.43 43.33 66.59
CA ILE A 7 -21.11 42.46 65.46
C ILE A 7 -21.91 41.14 65.59
N PRO A 8 -22.59 40.68 64.56
CA PRO A 8 -23.28 39.37 64.61
C PRO A 8 -22.30 38.23 64.40
N GLN A 9 -22.39 37.24 65.26
CA GLN A 9 -21.61 35.98 65.13
C GLN A 9 -22.07 35.18 63.94
N LEU A 10 -21.17 34.89 63.02
CA LEU A 10 -21.37 33.93 61.91
C LEU A 10 -21.33 32.51 62.47
N LYS A 11 -22.40 31.78 62.28
CA LYS A 11 -22.48 30.32 62.50
C LYS A 11 -21.67 29.62 61.48
N MET A 12 -20.54 29.00 61.85
CA MET A 12 -19.77 28.08 60.99
C MET A 12 -20.60 26.82 60.68
N LYS A 13 -20.85 26.60 59.42
CA LYS A 13 -21.45 25.38 58.90
C LYS A 13 -20.42 24.24 59.00
N LYS A 14 -20.83 23.13 59.64
CA LYS A 14 -20.03 21.89 59.72
C LYS A 14 -19.73 21.40 58.30
N GLU A 15 -18.46 21.44 57.89
CA GLU A 15 -18.00 20.76 56.69
C GLU A 15 -18.05 19.25 56.91
N SER A 16 -18.66 18.55 55.94
CA SER A 16 -18.73 17.09 55.91
C SER A 16 -17.30 16.52 55.76
N MET A 17 -16.86 15.76 56.76
CA MET A 17 -15.64 14.97 56.66
C MET A 17 -15.79 13.96 55.53
N ILE A 18 -15.17 14.25 54.39
CA ILE A 18 -14.99 13.25 53.35
C ILE A 18 -14.11 12.16 53.93
N ASP A 19 -14.62 10.93 53.92
CA ASP A 19 -13.92 9.76 54.45
C ASP A 19 -12.59 9.55 53.71
N ARG A 20 -11.48 9.78 54.40
CA ARG A 20 -10.10 9.63 53.87
C ARG A 20 -9.87 8.24 53.30
N ARG A 21 -10.60 7.22 53.74
CA ARG A 21 -10.50 5.85 53.20
C ARG A 21 -11.09 5.74 51.79
N LEU A 22 -12.16 6.48 51.48
CA LEU A 22 -12.79 6.50 50.17
C LEU A 22 -11.88 7.18 49.12
N VAL A 23 -11.22 8.28 49.51
CA VAL A 23 -10.28 9.00 48.65
C VAL A 23 -9.03 8.16 48.32
N ILE A 24 -8.52 7.41 49.31
CA ILE A 24 -7.36 6.50 49.11
C ILE A 24 -7.74 5.34 48.17
N PHE A 25 -8.99 4.81 48.31
CA PHE A 25 -9.47 3.71 47.45
C PHE A 25 -9.65 4.16 45.98
N ILE A 26 -10.14 5.36 45.73
CA ILE A 26 -10.31 5.94 44.39
C ILE A 26 -8.97 6.24 43.77
N LEU A 27 -8.00 6.82 44.53
CA LEU A 27 -6.64 7.09 44.05
C LEU A 27 -5.87 5.80 43.75
N SER A 28 -5.99 4.74 44.53
CA SER A 28 -5.36 3.45 44.28
C SER A 28 -5.95 2.76 43.03
N PHE A 29 -7.23 2.92 42.74
CA PHE A 29 -7.86 2.36 41.56
C PHE A 29 -7.44 3.13 40.27
N CYS A 30 -7.28 4.45 40.38
CA CYS A 30 -6.79 5.28 39.25
C CYS A 30 -5.30 5.02 38.93
N ILE A 31 -4.47 4.76 39.94
CA ILE A 31 -3.02 4.46 39.74
C ILE A 31 -2.84 3.06 39.13
N LEU A 32 -3.67 2.09 39.48
CA LEU A 32 -3.61 0.74 38.90
C LEU A 32 -4.05 0.71 37.42
N ALA A 33 -4.90 1.65 36.99
CA ALA A 33 -5.32 1.80 35.59
C ALA A 33 -4.24 2.44 34.69
N ILE A 34 -3.27 3.16 35.27
CA ILE A 34 -2.17 3.83 34.54
C ILE A 34 -0.96 2.92 34.35
N LEU A 35 -0.85 1.81 35.10
CA LEU A 35 0.26 0.86 35.05
C LEU A 35 0.01 -0.38 34.18
N LEU A 36 -1.07 -0.39 33.38
CA LEU A 36 -1.22 -1.44 32.39
C LEU A 36 -0.17 -1.20 31.26
N PRO A 37 0.71 -2.16 31.00
CA PRO A 37 1.73 -1.99 29.97
C PRO A 37 1.07 -1.75 28.60
N GLU A 38 1.63 -0.83 27.81
CA GLU A 38 1.15 -0.47 26.45
C GLU A 38 0.97 -1.69 25.53
N GLU A 39 1.58 -2.82 25.82
CA GLU A 39 1.41 -4.07 25.10
C GLU A 39 -0.02 -4.62 25.13
N VAL A 40 -0.81 -4.35 26.17
CA VAL A 40 -2.22 -4.78 26.27
C VAL A 40 -3.13 -3.96 25.36
N MET A 41 -2.77 -2.71 25.06
CA MET A 41 -3.51 -1.85 24.10
C MET A 41 -3.17 -2.18 22.64
N SER A 42 -1.97 -2.71 22.35
CA SER A 42 -1.56 -3.14 21.02
C SER A 42 -2.27 -4.42 20.54
N ALA A 43 -2.76 -5.25 21.44
CA ALA A 43 -3.43 -6.51 21.10
C ALA A 43 -4.85 -6.32 20.53
N ARG A 44 -5.46 -5.14 20.65
CA ARG A 44 -6.87 -4.89 20.24
C ARG A 44 -7.09 -4.50 18.79
N SER A 45 -6.08 -4.44 17.95
CA SER A 45 -6.28 -4.11 16.51
C SER A 45 -6.28 -5.31 15.56
N ARG A 46 -6.37 -6.54 16.06
CA ARG A 46 -6.71 -7.68 15.20
C ARG A 46 -8.19 -7.55 14.82
N ARG A 47 -8.48 -6.76 13.76
CA ARG A 47 -9.82 -6.74 13.18
C ARG A 47 -10.23 -8.17 12.87
N TYR A 48 -11.27 -8.64 13.56
CA TYR A 48 -11.95 -9.90 13.28
C TYR A 48 -12.23 -9.96 11.76
N LYS A 49 -11.62 -10.93 11.07
CA LYS A 49 -12.01 -11.29 9.71
C LYS A 49 -13.07 -12.37 9.82
N PRO A 50 -14.25 -12.20 9.24
CA PRO A 50 -15.27 -13.24 9.26
C PRO A 50 -14.70 -14.57 8.78
N PRO A 51 -15.09 -15.72 9.39
CA PRO A 51 -14.76 -17.04 8.85
C PRO A 51 -15.37 -17.15 7.45
N GLY A 52 -14.53 -17.34 6.43
CA GLY A 52 -15.02 -17.52 5.04
C GLY A 52 -14.44 -16.55 4.01
N GLU A 53 -14.20 -15.27 4.36
CA GLU A 53 -13.70 -14.29 3.38
C GLU A 53 -12.26 -14.62 2.95
N LYS A 54 -12.07 -15.01 1.69
CA LYS A 54 -10.76 -15.38 1.12
C LYS A 54 -9.90 -14.14 0.87
N TYR A 55 -10.51 -13.06 0.38
CA TYR A 55 -9.94 -11.74 0.10
C TYR A 55 -10.98 -10.66 0.39
N ARG A 56 -10.59 -9.39 0.42
CA ARG A 56 -11.49 -8.26 0.72
C ARG A 56 -12.11 -7.64 -0.52
N SER A 57 -11.41 -7.68 -1.63
CA SER A 57 -11.79 -6.98 -2.86
C SER A 57 -11.09 -7.62 -4.04
N ALA A 58 -11.77 -7.79 -5.17
CA ALA A 58 -11.17 -8.29 -6.40
C ALA A 58 -11.83 -7.70 -7.65
N MET A 59 -11.04 -7.66 -8.73
CA MET A 59 -11.51 -7.24 -10.06
C MET A 59 -10.68 -7.92 -11.15
N VAL A 60 -11.34 -8.32 -12.25
CA VAL A 60 -10.70 -8.74 -13.49
C VAL A 60 -11.18 -7.85 -14.63
N MET A 61 -10.22 -7.40 -15.43
CA MET A 61 -10.46 -6.47 -16.54
C MET A 61 -9.63 -6.89 -17.76
N ASP A 62 -10.20 -6.79 -18.93
CA ASP A 62 -9.50 -6.86 -20.21
C ASP A 62 -8.70 -5.56 -20.44
N VAL A 63 -7.42 -5.69 -20.82
CA VAL A 63 -6.53 -4.52 -20.98
C VAL A 63 -6.92 -3.68 -22.17
N ASP A 64 -7.27 -4.29 -23.27
CA ASP A 64 -7.51 -3.59 -24.53
C ASP A 64 -8.87 -2.92 -24.55
N THR A 65 -9.91 -3.67 -24.27
CA THR A 65 -11.29 -3.19 -24.29
C THR A 65 -11.67 -2.39 -23.04
N GLY A 66 -11.07 -2.71 -21.89
CA GLY A 66 -11.48 -2.19 -20.58
C GLY A 66 -12.72 -2.90 -20.01
N GLN A 67 -13.20 -3.97 -20.66
CA GLN A 67 -14.34 -4.76 -20.20
C GLN A 67 -14.07 -5.35 -18.82
N ILE A 68 -15.03 -5.18 -17.91
CA ILE A 68 -14.98 -5.78 -16.58
C ILE A 68 -15.53 -7.20 -16.69
N LEU A 69 -14.67 -8.18 -16.43
CA LEU A 69 -15.02 -9.60 -16.54
C LEU A 69 -15.48 -10.18 -15.21
N TYR A 70 -14.95 -9.64 -14.10
CA TYR A 70 -15.32 -10.02 -12.74
C TYR A 70 -15.12 -8.84 -11.79
N MET A 71 -15.99 -8.71 -10.80
CA MET A 71 -15.79 -7.77 -9.68
C MET A 71 -16.48 -8.29 -8.41
N GLU A 72 -15.80 -8.16 -7.28
CA GLU A 72 -16.33 -8.45 -5.95
C GLU A 72 -15.80 -7.42 -4.97
N ASN A 73 -16.72 -6.67 -4.34
CA ASN A 73 -16.37 -5.55 -3.45
C ASN A 73 -15.31 -4.61 -4.06
N ALA A 74 -15.37 -4.37 -5.39
CA ALA A 74 -14.30 -3.73 -6.15
C ALA A 74 -13.95 -2.32 -5.64
N ASP A 75 -14.90 -1.64 -5.02
CA ASP A 75 -14.77 -0.28 -4.47
C ASP A 75 -14.51 -0.25 -2.95
N ARG A 76 -14.35 -1.42 -2.32
CA ARG A 76 -14.03 -1.52 -0.89
C ARG A 76 -12.63 -0.97 -0.63
N PRO A 77 -12.46 0.05 0.26
CA PRO A 77 -11.15 0.62 0.56
C PRO A 77 -10.24 -0.39 1.28
N VAL A 78 -9.01 -0.52 0.79
CA VAL A 78 -7.98 -1.42 1.34
C VAL A 78 -6.64 -0.68 1.35
N PRO A 79 -5.81 -0.79 2.41
CA PRO A 79 -4.45 -0.28 2.38
C PRO A 79 -3.66 -0.91 1.22
N PRO A 80 -3.02 -0.11 0.34
CA PRO A 80 -2.44 -0.62 -0.92
C PRO A 80 -1.27 -1.57 -0.71
N ALA A 81 -0.49 -1.41 0.36
CA ALA A 81 0.83 -2.02 0.43
C ALA A 81 1.64 -1.68 -0.83
N SER A 82 2.58 -2.56 -1.23
CA SER A 82 3.48 -2.29 -2.36
C SER A 82 2.81 -2.28 -3.75
N VAL A 83 1.49 -2.52 -3.89
CA VAL A 83 0.81 -2.27 -5.18
C VAL A 83 0.73 -0.77 -5.50
N ALA A 84 0.89 0.12 -4.50
CA ALA A 84 1.06 1.56 -4.70
C ALA A 84 2.23 1.91 -5.63
N LYS A 85 3.28 1.07 -5.66
CA LYS A 85 4.47 1.29 -6.48
C LYS A 85 4.19 1.25 -7.99
N VAL A 86 3.07 0.67 -8.43
CA VAL A 86 2.65 0.74 -9.83
C VAL A 86 2.43 2.20 -10.24
N LEU A 87 1.83 3.02 -9.36
CA LEU A 87 1.66 4.45 -9.63
C LEU A 87 2.98 5.22 -9.54
N SER A 88 3.87 4.84 -8.63
CA SER A 88 5.22 5.43 -8.57
C SER A 88 6.01 5.14 -9.85
N LEU A 89 5.96 3.90 -10.33
CA LEU A 89 6.58 3.51 -11.60
C LEU A 89 5.92 4.21 -12.80
N TYR A 90 4.58 4.40 -12.77
CA TYR A 90 3.88 5.16 -13.81
C TYR A 90 4.50 6.55 -14.00
N LEU A 91 4.71 7.29 -12.90
CA LEU A 91 5.33 8.62 -12.93
C LEU A 91 6.80 8.59 -13.38
N VAL A 92 7.55 7.55 -13.01
CA VAL A 92 8.94 7.37 -13.45
C VAL A 92 9.00 7.09 -14.95
N TYR A 93 8.18 6.17 -15.45
CA TYR A 93 8.12 5.87 -16.89
C TYR A 93 7.57 7.04 -17.71
N GLU A 94 6.66 7.84 -17.14
CA GLU A 94 6.20 9.08 -17.76
C GLU A 94 7.35 10.08 -17.91
N ALA A 95 8.15 10.28 -16.85
CA ALA A 95 9.32 11.15 -16.89
C ALA A 95 10.39 10.66 -17.90
N LEU A 96 10.58 9.34 -18.01
CA LEU A 96 11.45 8.73 -19.03
C LEU A 96 10.91 8.98 -20.44
N GLY A 97 9.61 8.78 -20.66
CA GLY A 97 8.99 8.97 -21.98
C GLY A 97 8.98 10.43 -22.43
N GLU A 98 9.00 11.38 -21.50
CA GLU A 98 9.11 12.82 -21.76
C GLU A 98 10.56 13.32 -21.86
N GLY A 99 11.56 12.45 -21.72
CA GLY A 99 12.97 12.79 -21.76
C GLY A 99 13.47 13.65 -20.60
N ARG A 100 12.67 13.75 -19.51
CA ARG A 100 13.05 14.52 -18.30
C ARG A 100 14.10 13.80 -17.45
N VAL A 101 14.22 12.51 -17.61
CA VAL A 101 15.22 11.65 -16.95
C VAL A 101 15.62 10.52 -17.88
N HIS A 102 16.80 9.90 -17.65
CA HIS A 102 17.36 8.83 -18.44
C HIS A 102 17.76 7.64 -17.55
N LEU A 103 17.75 6.42 -18.10
CA LEU A 103 18.08 5.21 -17.33
C LEU A 103 19.50 5.25 -16.73
N GLN A 104 20.40 5.99 -17.34
CA GLN A 104 21.80 6.16 -16.93
C GLN A 104 22.02 7.26 -15.90
N ASP A 105 20.99 8.07 -15.60
CA ASP A 105 21.11 9.14 -14.60
C ASP A 105 21.57 8.55 -13.27
N LYS A 106 22.63 9.13 -12.71
CA LYS A 106 23.19 8.77 -11.43
C LYS A 106 22.45 9.49 -10.31
N ILE A 107 21.93 8.75 -9.38
CA ILE A 107 21.10 9.24 -8.29
C ILE A 107 21.84 9.03 -6.98
N SER A 108 22.13 10.11 -6.28
CA SER A 108 22.72 10.04 -4.93
C SER A 108 21.66 9.56 -3.92
N VAL A 109 22.03 8.54 -3.16
CA VAL A 109 21.14 7.91 -2.17
C VAL A 109 21.06 8.77 -0.91
N SER A 110 19.88 9.29 -0.62
CA SER A 110 19.64 10.09 0.59
C SER A 110 19.61 9.23 1.85
N LYS A 111 19.88 9.84 3.01
CA LYS A 111 19.67 9.20 4.32
C LYS A 111 18.19 8.77 4.53
N LYS A 112 17.22 9.46 3.94
CA LYS A 112 15.79 9.12 3.98
C LYS A 112 15.51 7.84 3.20
N ALA A 113 16.01 7.71 1.98
CA ALA A 113 15.92 6.50 1.18
C ALA A 113 16.52 5.30 1.94
N TRP A 114 17.76 5.42 2.37
CA TRP A 114 18.47 4.39 3.13
C TRP A 114 17.73 3.91 4.39
N ARG A 115 17.15 4.84 5.19
CA ARG A 115 16.43 4.51 6.43
C ARG A 115 15.05 3.89 6.20
N THR A 116 14.57 3.86 4.96
CA THR A 116 13.23 3.34 4.64
C THR A 116 13.14 1.84 4.93
N LYS A 117 12.17 1.45 5.77
CA LYS A 117 12.00 0.07 6.25
C LYS A 117 11.27 -0.81 5.22
N GLY A 118 11.22 -2.12 5.51
CA GLY A 118 10.54 -3.14 4.70
C GLY A 118 11.45 -3.73 3.62
N SER A 119 10.89 -4.12 2.46
CA SER A 119 11.69 -4.63 1.34
C SER A 119 12.67 -3.57 0.84
N ARG A 120 13.92 -3.94 0.63
CA ARG A 120 15.01 -3.03 0.23
C ARG A 120 15.93 -3.71 -0.76
N MET A 121 16.57 -2.94 -1.61
CA MET A 121 17.72 -3.38 -2.38
C MET A 121 19.06 -3.10 -1.69
N PHE A 122 19.02 -2.59 -0.45
CA PHE A 122 20.17 -2.29 0.42
C PHE A 122 21.07 -1.17 -0.14
N LEU A 123 20.42 -0.06 -0.51
CA LEU A 123 21.12 1.17 -0.90
C LEU A 123 21.95 1.72 0.27
N GLU A 124 23.14 2.25 -0.04
CA GLU A 124 24.03 2.88 0.94
C GLU A 124 23.93 4.41 0.86
N PRO A 125 23.86 5.13 1.98
CA PRO A 125 23.73 6.58 1.97
C PRO A 125 24.97 7.24 1.35
N GLY A 126 24.74 8.17 0.42
CA GLY A 126 25.81 8.88 -0.28
C GLY A 126 26.37 8.10 -1.50
N SER A 127 26.01 6.84 -1.72
CA SER A 127 26.34 6.13 -2.95
C SER A 127 25.55 6.66 -4.16
N GLU A 128 26.07 6.45 -5.34
CA GLU A 128 25.39 6.72 -6.61
C GLU A 128 24.84 5.43 -7.22
N VAL A 129 23.57 5.48 -7.64
CA VAL A 129 22.87 4.34 -8.27
C VAL A 129 22.17 4.84 -9.52
N THR A 130 22.19 4.09 -10.61
CA THR A 130 21.49 4.50 -11.83
C THR A 130 19.97 4.43 -11.68
N LEU A 131 19.25 5.29 -12.39
CA LEU A 131 17.77 5.24 -12.46
C LEU A 131 17.29 3.84 -12.85
N GLY A 132 17.94 3.22 -13.84
CA GLY A 132 17.61 1.88 -14.31
C GLY A 132 17.73 0.82 -13.21
N GLU A 133 18.79 0.85 -12.39
CA GLU A 133 18.95 -0.07 -11.25
C GLU A 133 17.88 0.14 -10.17
N LEU A 134 17.51 1.39 -9.89
CA LEU A 134 16.43 1.69 -8.94
C LEU A 134 15.08 1.16 -9.44
N ILE A 135 14.77 1.31 -10.74
CA ILE A 135 13.55 0.76 -11.36
C ILE A 135 13.53 -0.76 -11.23
N LYS A 136 14.64 -1.46 -11.53
CA LYS A 136 14.78 -2.92 -11.34
C LYS A 136 14.51 -3.31 -9.89
N GLY A 137 15.11 -2.60 -8.94
CA GLY A 137 14.88 -2.80 -7.50
C GLY A 137 13.41 -2.68 -7.11
N VAL A 138 12.69 -1.69 -7.65
CA VAL A 138 11.24 -1.51 -7.39
C VAL A 138 10.40 -2.61 -8.04
N CYS A 139 10.67 -2.95 -9.31
CA CYS A 139 9.88 -3.95 -10.05
C CYS A 139 10.05 -5.35 -9.47
N VAL A 140 11.29 -5.80 -9.26
CA VAL A 140 11.63 -7.20 -8.94
C VAL A 140 11.54 -7.47 -7.44
N VAL A 141 12.27 -6.69 -6.63
CA VAL A 141 12.38 -6.96 -5.19
C VAL A 141 11.47 -6.06 -4.34
N SER A 142 10.70 -5.19 -4.99
CA SER A 142 9.77 -4.28 -4.29
C SER A 142 10.46 -3.27 -3.36
N ALA A 143 11.69 -2.85 -3.68
CA ALA A 143 12.55 -2.01 -2.87
C ALA A 143 11.89 -0.68 -2.47
N ASN A 144 11.75 -0.43 -1.17
CA ASN A 144 11.19 0.80 -0.62
C ASN A 144 12.21 1.94 -0.64
N ASP A 145 13.47 1.63 -0.34
CA ASP A 145 14.62 2.54 -0.45
C ASP A 145 14.75 3.09 -1.88
N ALA A 146 14.70 2.21 -2.88
CA ALA A 146 14.67 2.62 -4.29
C ALA A 146 13.46 3.47 -4.64
N SER A 147 12.27 3.14 -4.09
CA SER A 147 11.05 3.95 -4.33
C SER A 147 11.18 5.37 -3.80
N VAL A 148 11.86 5.56 -2.66
CA VAL A 148 12.12 6.88 -2.10
C VAL A 148 13.16 7.63 -2.94
N ALA A 149 14.27 6.98 -3.32
CA ALA A 149 15.30 7.59 -4.16
C ALA A 149 14.73 8.05 -5.52
N LEU A 150 13.89 7.20 -6.17
CA LEU A 150 13.17 7.57 -7.39
C LEU A 150 12.25 8.78 -7.17
N ALA A 151 11.50 8.81 -6.08
CA ALA A 151 10.58 9.90 -5.79
C ALA A 151 11.32 11.24 -5.58
N GLU A 152 12.43 11.20 -4.85
CA GLU A 152 13.30 12.37 -4.62
C GLU A 152 13.91 12.88 -5.93
N HIS A 153 14.40 11.98 -6.80
CA HIS A 153 14.96 12.35 -8.09
C HIS A 153 13.92 12.98 -9.04
N ILE A 154 12.74 12.37 -9.16
CA ILE A 154 11.69 12.82 -10.09
C ILE A 154 11.02 14.13 -9.65
N ALA A 155 10.93 14.41 -8.35
CA ALA A 155 10.14 15.54 -7.84
C ALA A 155 10.90 16.47 -6.88
N GLY A 156 12.16 16.17 -6.59
CA GLY A 156 13.00 16.88 -5.61
C GLY A 156 12.78 16.41 -4.17
N ASP A 157 11.57 16.00 -3.81
CA ASP A 157 11.26 15.40 -2.52
C ASP A 157 10.05 14.45 -2.60
N THR A 158 9.88 13.61 -1.55
CA THR A 158 8.80 12.61 -1.51
C THR A 158 7.40 13.24 -1.37
N ASP A 159 7.25 14.41 -0.77
CA ASP A 159 5.93 15.02 -0.54
C ASP A 159 5.40 15.61 -1.85
N LYS A 160 6.26 16.28 -2.62
CA LYS A 160 5.93 16.71 -3.99
C LYS A 160 5.62 15.52 -4.89
N PHE A 161 6.40 14.42 -4.78
CA PHE A 161 6.12 13.21 -5.52
C PHE A 161 4.75 12.60 -5.16
N VAL A 162 4.40 12.53 -3.88
CA VAL A 162 3.08 12.08 -3.42
C VAL A 162 1.97 13.02 -3.91
N GLY A 163 2.22 14.31 -3.95
CA GLY A 163 1.34 15.28 -4.59
C GLY A 163 1.04 14.92 -6.04
N ARG A 164 2.10 14.63 -6.84
CA ARG A 164 1.97 14.15 -8.23
C ARG A 164 1.24 12.81 -8.31
N MET A 165 1.57 11.82 -7.44
CA MET A 165 0.85 10.53 -7.39
C MET A 165 -0.66 10.75 -7.24
N ASN A 166 -1.10 11.59 -6.29
CA ASN A 166 -2.53 11.82 -6.06
C ASN A 166 -3.18 12.63 -7.19
N ALA A 167 -2.46 13.55 -7.84
CA ALA A 167 -2.94 14.26 -9.02
C ALA A 167 -3.15 13.29 -10.19
N THR A 168 -2.15 12.48 -10.52
CA THR A 168 -2.21 11.47 -11.58
C THR A 168 -3.29 10.41 -11.28
N ALA A 169 -3.41 9.96 -10.03
CA ALA A 169 -4.49 9.04 -9.64
C ALA A 169 -5.87 9.59 -10.02
N ARG A 170 -6.15 10.86 -9.70
CA ARG A 170 -7.41 11.52 -10.07
C ARG A 170 -7.60 11.62 -11.60
N GLN A 171 -6.55 12.00 -12.33
CA GLN A 171 -6.57 12.10 -13.81
C GLN A 171 -6.86 10.75 -14.47
N LEU A 172 -6.35 9.66 -13.89
CA LEU A 172 -6.59 8.28 -14.36
C LEU A 172 -7.98 7.74 -13.95
N GLY A 173 -8.74 8.46 -13.13
CA GLY A 173 -10.05 8.00 -12.64
C GLY A 173 -10.02 7.15 -11.38
N MET A 174 -8.90 7.13 -10.62
CA MET A 174 -8.76 6.42 -9.34
C MET A 174 -9.38 7.24 -8.20
N ILE A 175 -10.70 7.41 -8.24
CA ILE A 175 -11.43 8.36 -7.37
C ILE A 175 -11.53 7.93 -5.90
N HIS A 176 -11.28 6.65 -5.60
CA HIS A 176 -11.33 6.10 -4.24
C HIS A 176 -9.92 5.85 -3.66
N SER A 177 -8.85 6.34 -4.32
CA SER A 177 -7.48 6.15 -3.88
C SER A 177 -6.86 7.41 -3.30
N ARG A 178 -6.07 7.22 -2.25
CA ARG A 178 -5.25 8.27 -1.66
C ARG A 178 -3.92 7.70 -1.21
N PHE A 179 -2.83 8.26 -1.71
CA PHE A 179 -1.46 7.86 -1.38
C PHE A 179 -0.81 8.86 -0.42
N ARG A 180 0.10 8.36 0.44
CA ARG A 180 0.82 9.14 1.45
C ARG A 180 2.33 8.95 1.37
N ASN A 181 2.77 7.98 0.60
CA ASN A 181 4.19 7.70 0.36
C ASN A 181 4.35 6.92 -0.96
N PRO A 182 5.56 6.89 -1.56
CA PRO A 182 5.79 6.27 -2.86
C PRO A 182 5.84 4.74 -2.82
N HIS A 183 5.91 4.12 -1.64
CA HIS A 183 6.19 2.69 -1.49
C HIS A 183 5.01 1.87 -0.93
N GLY A 184 3.98 2.50 -0.38
CA GLY A 184 2.78 1.83 0.13
C GLY A 184 2.87 1.30 1.56
N LEU A 185 3.91 1.62 2.35
CA LEU A 185 3.93 1.31 3.78
C LEU A 185 2.78 2.02 4.51
N PRO A 186 2.29 1.48 5.64
CA PRO A 186 1.15 2.04 6.34
C PRO A 186 1.32 3.53 6.66
N ALA A 187 0.29 4.31 6.35
CA ALA A 187 0.17 5.72 6.70
C ALA A 187 -1.31 6.06 6.90
N LYS A 188 -1.60 7.00 7.81
CA LYS A 188 -2.99 7.40 8.12
C LYS A 188 -3.70 7.94 6.86
N GLY A 189 -4.83 7.34 6.50
CA GLY A 189 -5.64 7.72 5.36
C GLY A 189 -5.08 7.29 3.99
N GLN A 190 -4.06 6.39 3.95
CA GLN A 190 -3.60 5.78 2.71
C GLN A 190 -4.46 4.57 2.36
N MET A 191 -5.22 4.65 1.28
CA MET A 191 -6.19 3.62 0.83
C MET A 191 -6.24 3.56 -0.69
N THR A 192 -6.67 2.42 -1.20
CA THR A 192 -6.99 2.17 -2.61
C THR A 192 -8.12 1.14 -2.71
N THR A 193 -8.59 0.85 -3.93
CA THR A 193 -9.60 -0.17 -4.22
C THR A 193 -9.13 -1.10 -5.34
N ALA A 194 -9.76 -2.26 -5.50
CA ALA A 194 -9.42 -3.16 -6.60
C ALA A 194 -9.74 -2.53 -7.96
N ARG A 195 -10.81 -1.74 -8.05
CA ARG A 195 -11.16 -0.99 -9.26
C ARG A 195 -10.07 0.02 -9.61
N ASP A 196 -9.66 0.85 -8.68
CA ASP A 196 -8.65 1.88 -8.93
C ASP A 196 -7.30 1.27 -9.35
N ILE A 197 -6.90 0.16 -8.70
CA ILE A 197 -5.67 -0.54 -9.09
C ILE A 197 -5.80 -1.20 -10.47
N ALA A 198 -6.97 -1.71 -10.85
CA ALA A 198 -7.20 -2.25 -12.19
C ALA A 198 -7.14 -1.14 -13.26
N ILE A 199 -7.77 0.01 -12.99
CA ILE A 199 -7.70 1.22 -13.85
C ILE A 199 -6.23 1.65 -14.03
N LEU A 200 -5.50 1.81 -12.93
CA LEU A 200 -4.07 2.17 -12.96
C LEU A 200 -3.26 1.16 -13.78
N SER A 201 -3.46 -0.14 -13.51
CA SER A 201 -2.74 -1.21 -14.20
C SER A 201 -3.00 -1.19 -15.70
N ARG A 202 -4.24 -0.94 -16.11
CA ARG A 202 -4.61 -0.81 -17.53
C ARG A 202 -3.89 0.34 -18.20
N HIS A 203 -3.92 1.56 -17.59
CA HIS A 203 -3.20 2.71 -18.12
C HIS A 203 -1.69 2.47 -18.16
N TYR A 204 -1.13 1.86 -17.13
CA TYR A 204 0.29 1.54 -17.03
C TYR A 204 0.74 0.59 -18.15
N LEU A 205 0.02 -0.50 -18.35
CA LEU A 205 0.36 -1.51 -19.37
C LEU A 205 0.19 -0.99 -20.79
N ARG A 206 -0.84 -0.18 -21.05
CA ARG A 206 -1.06 0.41 -22.39
C ARG A 206 -0.05 1.48 -22.75
N ARG A 207 0.37 2.29 -21.76
CA ARG A 207 1.31 3.39 -22.00
C ARG A 207 2.77 2.94 -21.96
N PHE A 208 3.08 1.94 -21.14
CA PHE A 208 4.44 1.49 -20.88
C PHE A 208 4.58 -0.04 -20.96
N PRO A 209 4.22 -0.68 -22.09
CA PRO A 209 4.25 -2.15 -22.24
C PRO A 209 5.65 -2.72 -22.03
N GLN A 210 6.71 -1.97 -22.36
CA GLN A 210 8.10 -2.35 -22.14
C GLN A 210 8.45 -2.62 -20.67
N SER A 211 7.68 -2.07 -19.73
CA SER A 211 7.87 -2.28 -18.29
C SER A 211 7.74 -3.75 -17.89
N LEU A 212 6.98 -4.53 -18.66
CA LEU A 212 6.76 -5.96 -18.40
C LEU A 212 8.06 -6.77 -18.45
N GLN A 213 9.08 -6.35 -19.20
CA GLN A 213 10.40 -6.99 -19.22
C GLN A 213 11.02 -7.03 -17.81
N LEU A 214 10.84 -5.96 -17.02
CA LEU A 214 11.33 -5.90 -15.64
C LEU A 214 10.39 -6.60 -14.65
N HIS A 215 9.08 -6.48 -14.84
CA HIS A 215 8.11 -7.13 -13.96
C HIS A 215 8.15 -8.66 -14.06
N SER A 216 8.49 -9.22 -15.21
CA SER A 216 8.64 -10.66 -15.45
C SER A 216 9.96 -11.25 -14.93
N THR A 217 10.91 -10.41 -14.53
CA THR A 217 12.20 -10.86 -14.00
C THR A 217 12.05 -11.63 -12.70
N HIS A 218 12.62 -12.85 -12.64
CA HIS A 218 12.47 -13.77 -11.49
C HIS A 218 13.33 -13.40 -10.28
N SER A 219 14.50 -12.85 -10.52
CA SER A 219 15.44 -12.44 -9.48
C SER A 219 16.28 -11.25 -9.94
N TYR A 220 16.81 -10.53 -8.96
CA TYR A 220 17.69 -9.38 -9.20
C TYR A 220 18.82 -9.41 -8.19
N THR A 221 20.04 -9.21 -8.68
CA THR A 221 21.26 -9.13 -7.85
C THR A 221 21.76 -7.70 -7.83
N TYR A 222 21.93 -7.16 -6.64
CA TYR A 222 22.53 -5.87 -6.41
C TYR A 222 23.58 -5.98 -5.30
N HIS A 223 24.82 -5.49 -5.54
CA HIS A 223 25.96 -5.59 -4.63
C HIS A 223 26.12 -7.02 -4.04
N ASN A 224 26.13 -8.04 -4.92
CA ASN A 224 26.24 -9.47 -4.57
C ASN A 224 25.07 -10.04 -3.74
N ILE A 225 23.98 -9.29 -3.53
CA ILE A 225 22.79 -9.76 -2.84
C ILE A 225 21.73 -10.10 -3.88
N THR A 226 21.45 -11.39 -4.05
CA THR A 226 20.37 -11.87 -4.93
C THR A 226 19.05 -11.96 -4.18
N GLN A 227 18.01 -11.33 -4.70
CA GLN A 227 16.66 -11.38 -4.16
C GLN A 227 15.68 -11.83 -5.24
N HIS A 228 14.60 -12.51 -4.82
CA HIS A 228 13.62 -13.09 -5.74
C HIS A 228 12.36 -12.25 -5.83
N ASN A 229 11.74 -12.27 -7.02
CA ASN A 229 10.43 -11.66 -7.22
C ASN A 229 9.37 -12.42 -6.41
N SER A 230 8.60 -11.68 -5.62
CA SER A 230 7.55 -12.23 -4.77
C SER A 230 6.25 -12.58 -5.52
N ASN A 231 6.19 -12.32 -6.84
CA ASN A 231 5.09 -12.72 -7.69
C ASN A 231 5.23 -14.19 -8.13
N LEU A 232 4.69 -15.10 -7.34
CA LEU A 232 4.74 -16.54 -7.64
C LEU A 232 4.00 -16.93 -8.92
N LEU A 233 3.09 -16.10 -9.44
CA LEU A 233 2.39 -16.38 -10.71
C LEU A 233 3.36 -16.46 -11.88
N LEU A 234 4.47 -15.72 -11.87
CA LEU A 234 5.52 -15.80 -12.90
C LEU A 234 6.04 -17.23 -13.12
N LYS A 235 5.97 -18.08 -12.10
CA LYS A 235 6.40 -19.51 -12.16
C LYS A 235 5.24 -20.49 -12.22
N ARG A 236 4.00 -20.05 -11.99
CA ARG A 236 2.87 -20.93 -11.72
C ARG A 236 1.70 -20.78 -12.68
N TYR A 237 1.67 -19.68 -13.44
CA TYR A 237 0.57 -19.41 -14.36
C TYR A 237 1.11 -18.98 -15.72
N PRO A 238 0.86 -19.77 -16.79
CA PRO A 238 1.35 -19.45 -18.13
C PRO A 238 0.86 -18.08 -18.61
N GLY A 239 1.73 -17.35 -19.29
CA GLY A 239 1.43 -16.03 -19.84
C GLY A 239 1.53 -14.88 -18.82
N THR A 240 1.79 -15.17 -17.53
CA THR A 240 2.02 -14.10 -16.52
C THR A 240 3.37 -13.43 -16.74
N ASP A 241 3.35 -12.10 -16.83
CA ASP A 241 4.54 -11.25 -17.00
C ASP A 241 4.54 -10.00 -16.09
N GLY A 242 3.60 -9.90 -15.17
CA GLY A 242 3.52 -8.76 -14.22
C GLY A 242 2.42 -8.91 -13.17
N ILE A 243 2.12 -7.90 -12.35
CA ILE A 243 2.77 -6.59 -12.26
C ILE A 243 3.41 -6.45 -10.85
N LYS A 244 2.59 -6.48 -9.77
CA LYS A 244 3.08 -6.14 -8.44
C LYS A 244 2.32 -6.85 -7.33
N THR A 245 3.06 -7.38 -6.36
CA THR A 245 2.53 -7.90 -5.08
C THR A 245 2.72 -6.88 -3.96
N GLY A 246 1.98 -7.05 -2.87
CA GLY A 246 2.14 -6.26 -1.66
C GLY A 246 1.64 -6.98 -0.42
N PHE A 247 2.19 -6.62 0.73
CA PHE A 247 1.73 -7.09 2.03
C PHE A 247 1.93 -6.02 3.09
N VAL A 248 0.91 -5.78 3.88
CA VAL A 248 0.98 -5.09 5.19
C VAL A 248 -0.04 -5.74 6.12
N ASN A 249 0.24 -5.77 7.42
CA ASN A 249 -0.66 -6.41 8.41
C ASN A 249 -2.10 -5.89 8.31
N ALA A 250 -2.27 -4.59 8.04
CA ALA A 250 -3.58 -3.95 7.96
C ALA A 250 -4.44 -4.41 6.77
N SER A 251 -3.84 -4.76 5.63
CA SER A 251 -4.57 -5.26 4.45
C SER A 251 -4.51 -6.77 4.29
N GLY A 252 -3.42 -7.42 4.66
CA GLY A 252 -3.07 -8.76 4.22
C GLY A 252 -2.35 -8.74 2.88
N TYR A 253 -2.46 -9.82 2.11
CA TYR A 253 -1.73 -10.03 0.86
C TYR A 253 -2.49 -9.46 -0.34
N ASN A 254 -1.84 -8.60 -1.10
CA ASN A 254 -2.36 -7.91 -2.28
C ASN A 254 -1.60 -8.32 -3.53
N ILE A 255 -2.25 -8.27 -4.69
CA ILE A 255 -1.63 -8.42 -5.99
C ILE A 255 -2.41 -7.62 -7.06
N ALA A 256 -1.68 -6.99 -7.96
CA ALA A 256 -2.10 -6.66 -9.31
C ALA A 256 -1.30 -7.57 -10.24
N ALA A 257 -1.96 -8.47 -10.95
CA ALA A 257 -1.36 -9.40 -11.89
C ALA A 257 -1.83 -9.11 -13.30
N THR A 258 -1.03 -9.48 -14.29
CA THR A 258 -1.43 -9.53 -15.70
C THR A 258 -0.95 -10.81 -16.34
N ALA A 259 -1.74 -11.34 -17.26
CA ALA A 259 -1.40 -12.51 -18.07
C ALA A 259 -1.90 -12.33 -19.50
N LEU A 260 -1.16 -12.86 -20.46
CA LEU A 260 -1.48 -12.90 -21.88
C LEU A 260 -1.74 -14.35 -22.31
N GLN A 261 -2.89 -14.61 -22.92
CA GLN A 261 -3.21 -15.88 -23.58
C GLN A 261 -3.75 -15.61 -25.00
N GLY A 262 -3.06 -16.11 -26.00
CA GLY A 262 -3.32 -15.70 -27.37
C GLY A 262 -3.14 -14.18 -27.53
N ASN A 263 -4.14 -13.51 -28.05
CA ASN A 263 -4.16 -12.05 -28.21
C ASN A 263 -4.87 -11.31 -27.06
N THR A 264 -5.35 -12.03 -26.05
CA THR A 264 -6.08 -11.42 -24.92
C THR A 264 -5.18 -11.22 -23.73
N ARG A 265 -5.10 -9.99 -23.24
CA ARG A 265 -4.37 -9.64 -22.02
C ARG A 265 -5.35 -9.25 -20.92
N LEU A 266 -5.29 -9.95 -19.81
CA LEU A 266 -6.10 -9.65 -18.62
C LEU A 266 -5.29 -9.05 -17.49
N ILE A 267 -5.96 -8.23 -16.69
CA ILE A 267 -5.53 -7.78 -15.37
C ILE A 267 -6.40 -8.47 -14.34
N ALA A 268 -5.79 -9.03 -13.29
CA ALA A 268 -6.48 -9.50 -12.10
C ALA A 268 -5.92 -8.80 -10.86
N VAL A 269 -6.80 -8.11 -10.14
CA VAL A 269 -6.47 -7.46 -8.87
C VAL A 269 -7.16 -8.22 -7.75
N VAL A 270 -6.39 -8.66 -6.75
CA VAL A 270 -6.90 -9.31 -5.53
C VAL A 270 -6.27 -8.62 -4.33
N LEU A 271 -7.09 -7.97 -3.52
CA LEU A 271 -6.65 -7.21 -2.36
C LEU A 271 -7.16 -7.84 -1.07
N GLY A 272 -6.29 -7.89 -0.06
CA GLY A 272 -6.67 -8.29 1.28
C GLY A 272 -6.80 -9.79 1.50
N SER A 273 -6.11 -10.63 0.73
CA SER A 273 -6.06 -12.08 0.98
C SER A 273 -5.42 -12.40 2.32
N ARG A 274 -5.94 -13.46 2.99
CA ARG A 274 -5.47 -13.88 4.32
C ARG A 274 -4.07 -14.49 4.30
N THR A 275 -3.72 -15.18 3.21
CA THR A 275 -2.42 -15.86 3.05
C THR A 275 -1.88 -15.68 1.63
N PRO A 276 -0.56 -15.81 1.40
CA PRO A 276 0.01 -15.77 0.06
C PRO A 276 -0.51 -16.91 -0.84
N GLY A 277 -0.82 -18.07 -0.25
CA GLY A 277 -1.40 -19.21 -0.97
C GLY A 277 -2.83 -18.94 -1.44
N ILE A 278 -3.66 -18.27 -0.61
CA ILE A 278 -5.02 -17.85 -1.02
C ILE A 278 -4.91 -16.80 -2.14
N ARG A 279 -4.04 -15.78 -1.98
CA ARG A 279 -3.80 -14.78 -3.02
C ARG A 279 -3.46 -15.45 -4.36
N LEU A 280 -2.53 -16.41 -4.36
CA LEU A 280 -2.13 -17.12 -5.57
C LEU A 280 -3.32 -17.87 -6.19
N ARG A 281 -4.00 -18.74 -5.43
CA ARG A 281 -5.11 -19.57 -5.95
C ARG A 281 -6.27 -18.73 -6.46
N GLU A 282 -6.67 -17.69 -5.73
CA GLU A 282 -7.80 -16.86 -6.16
C GLU A 282 -7.43 -16.01 -7.38
N THR A 283 -6.18 -15.55 -7.52
CA THR A 283 -5.75 -14.84 -8.73
C THR A 283 -5.77 -15.76 -9.95
N VAL A 284 -5.30 -17.01 -9.82
CA VAL A 284 -5.37 -18.03 -10.89
C VAL A 284 -6.83 -18.30 -11.28
N ARG A 285 -7.69 -18.61 -10.29
CA ARG A 285 -9.12 -18.86 -10.53
C ARG A 285 -9.78 -17.71 -11.29
N LEU A 286 -9.51 -16.47 -10.88
CA LEU A 286 -10.12 -15.29 -11.50
C LEU A 286 -9.61 -15.04 -12.91
N LEU A 287 -8.32 -15.25 -13.18
CA LEU A 287 -7.77 -15.19 -14.54
C LEU A 287 -8.42 -16.26 -15.44
N ASP A 288 -8.50 -17.51 -14.97
CA ASP A 288 -9.13 -18.59 -15.70
C ASP A 288 -10.60 -18.31 -16.02
N GLU A 289 -11.36 -17.76 -15.06
CA GLU A 289 -12.74 -17.35 -15.27
C GLU A 289 -12.85 -16.23 -16.32
N GLY A 290 -11.95 -15.24 -16.26
CA GLY A 290 -11.89 -14.15 -17.21
C GLY A 290 -11.60 -14.63 -18.63
N PHE A 291 -10.57 -15.47 -18.83
CA PHE A 291 -10.24 -16.03 -20.14
C PHE A 291 -11.36 -16.91 -20.70
N ARG A 292 -11.95 -17.78 -19.87
CA ARG A 292 -13.11 -18.59 -20.30
C ARG A 292 -14.32 -17.75 -20.70
N LYS A 293 -14.55 -16.62 -20.04
CA LYS A 293 -15.66 -15.71 -20.39
C LYS A 293 -15.45 -15.12 -21.78
N ILE A 294 -14.26 -14.59 -22.07
CA ILE A 294 -13.93 -14.03 -23.40
C ILE A 294 -14.03 -15.11 -24.49
N GLN A 295 -13.47 -16.31 -24.24
CA GLN A 295 -13.57 -17.42 -25.22
C GLN A 295 -15.02 -17.77 -25.56
N ARG A 296 -15.91 -17.78 -24.57
CA ARG A 296 -17.34 -18.04 -24.78
C ARG A 296 -18.03 -16.91 -25.55
N GLU A 297 -17.64 -15.66 -25.30
CA GLU A 297 -18.20 -14.51 -26.02
C GLU A 297 -17.76 -14.53 -27.49
N ASN A 298 -16.49 -14.80 -27.77
CA ASN A 298 -15.93 -14.91 -29.11
C ASN A 298 -16.49 -16.12 -29.90
N ALA A 299 -16.92 -17.20 -29.24
CA ALA A 299 -17.53 -18.37 -29.89
C ALA A 299 -19.00 -18.16 -30.25
N LYS A 300 -19.64 -17.08 -29.81
CA LYS A 300 -21.05 -16.76 -30.07
C LYS A 300 -21.26 -15.67 -31.13
N GLY A 301 -20.21 -14.89 -31.42
CA GLY A 301 -20.18 -13.85 -32.48
C GLY A 301 -19.55 -14.39 -33.75
#